data_17655c4ba7ac5347a7db18cd2414601a
#
_entry.id   17655c4ba7ac5347a7db18cd2414601a
#
_cell.length_a   1.000
_cell.length_b   1.000
_cell.length_c   1.000
_cell.angle_alpha   90.00
_cell.angle_beta   90.00
_cell.angle_gamma   90.00
#
_symmetry.space_group_name_H-M   'P 1'
#
loop_
_entity.id
_entity.type
_entity.pdbx_description
1 polymer ?
#
loop_
_entity_poly.entity_id
_entity_poly.type
_entity_poly.pdbx_seq_one_letter_code
_entity_poly.pdbx_strand_id
1 'polypeptide(L)'
;AAKHKGILASDPLIGEEWMSGPYALMSACNAFIKTFTDLKNNNSIINLKTRELDNGQLSVNVVPSSIWDRLILSGVTAEVWMQPEVNRNNLNNYVAKHLKTPISGRKGKVALVLGAGNISSIAPLDCFQKLFLENQVVLLKLNPVNDYLFEHLNFVLDPLISIGVLQITK
;
A
#
# COMPACT_ATOMS: atom_id res chain seq x y z
N ALA A 1 13.74 -13.03 -6.14
CA ALA A 1 14.20 -12.65 -4.79
C ALA A 1 14.91 -13.83 -4.13
N ALA A 2 14.22 -14.91 -3.73
CA ALA A 2 14.80 -16.03 -2.99
C ALA A 2 16.14 -16.54 -3.58
N LYS A 3 16.18 -16.81 -4.90
CA LYS A 3 17.40 -17.25 -5.58
C LYS A 3 18.57 -16.27 -5.43
N HIS A 4 18.33 -14.97 -5.54
CA HIS A 4 19.37 -13.94 -5.38
C HIS A 4 19.85 -13.79 -3.95
N LYS A 5 19.02 -14.16 -2.98
CA LYS A 5 19.36 -14.20 -1.55
C LYS A 5 19.99 -15.53 -1.12
N GLY A 6 20.18 -16.47 -2.04
CA GLY A 6 20.73 -17.81 -1.74
C GLY A 6 19.76 -18.73 -1.01
N ILE A 7 18.47 -18.41 -0.97
CA ILE A 7 17.43 -19.22 -0.35
C ILE A 7 17.09 -20.39 -1.27
N LEU A 8 17.21 -21.61 -0.79
CA LEU A 8 16.88 -22.82 -1.54
C LEU A 8 15.36 -23.00 -1.66
N ALA A 9 14.91 -23.65 -2.74
CA ALA A 9 13.48 -23.90 -2.95
C ALA A 9 12.83 -24.77 -1.86
N SER A 10 13.61 -25.55 -1.14
CA SER A 10 13.19 -26.36 0.00
C SER A 10 13.23 -25.64 1.35
N ASP A 11 13.76 -24.40 1.36
CA ASP A 11 13.90 -23.64 2.60
C ASP A 11 12.56 -23.02 3.00
N PRO A 12 12.11 -23.16 4.27
CA PRO A 12 10.89 -22.50 4.76
C PRO A 12 10.89 -20.98 4.56
N LEU A 13 12.04 -20.31 4.52
CA LEU A 13 12.18 -18.88 4.25
C LEU A 13 11.65 -18.46 2.88
N ILE A 14 11.43 -19.40 1.95
CA ILE A 14 10.81 -19.07 0.66
C ILE A 14 9.38 -18.54 0.83
N GLY A 15 8.66 -19.01 1.85
CA GLY A 15 7.34 -18.50 2.21
C GLY A 15 7.38 -17.03 2.64
N GLU A 16 8.40 -16.63 3.38
CA GLU A 16 8.61 -15.22 3.75
C GLU A 16 8.81 -14.34 2.51
N GLU A 17 9.61 -14.77 1.53
CA GLU A 17 9.82 -14.03 0.30
C GLU A 17 8.52 -13.86 -0.52
N TRP A 18 7.64 -14.86 -0.52
CA TRP A 18 6.32 -14.76 -1.14
C TRP A 18 5.42 -13.76 -0.42
N MET A 19 5.35 -13.85 0.92
CA MET A 19 4.48 -13.01 1.74
C MET A 19 4.95 -11.56 1.75
N SER A 20 6.25 -11.32 1.93
CA SER A 20 6.84 -9.99 2.02
C SER A 20 7.14 -9.33 0.68
N GLY A 21 6.97 -10.02 -0.42
CA GLY A 21 7.18 -9.54 -1.78
C GLY A 21 5.87 -9.51 -2.58
N PRO A 22 5.64 -10.49 -3.47
CA PRO A 22 4.51 -10.47 -4.40
C PRO A 22 3.15 -10.36 -3.72
N TYR A 23 2.93 -11.11 -2.62
CA TYR A 23 1.65 -11.08 -1.91
C TYR A 23 1.34 -9.68 -1.37
N ALA A 24 2.30 -9.04 -0.69
CA ALA A 24 2.11 -7.70 -0.13
C ALA A 24 1.81 -6.67 -1.24
N LEU A 25 2.55 -6.73 -2.35
CA LEU A 25 2.34 -5.84 -3.49
C LEU A 25 0.97 -6.04 -4.15
N MET A 26 0.58 -7.29 -4.41
CA MET A 26 -0.72 -7.62 -4.99
C MET A 26 -1.88 -7.20 -4.07
N SER A 27 -1.74 -7.41 -2.77
CA SER A 27 -2.74 -6.99 -1.77
C SER A 27 -2.93 -5.48 -1.77
N ALA A 28 -1.83 -4.71 -1.86
CA ALA A 28 -1.90 -3.26 -1.96
C ALA A 28 -2.57 -2.82 -3.27
N CYS A 29 -2.22 -3.41 -4.41
CA CYS A 29 -2.87 -3.12 -5.69
C CYS A 29 -4.38 -3.36 -5.62
N ASN A 30 -4.81 -4.50 -5.07
CA ASN A 30 -6.23 -4.81 -4.91
C ASN A 30 -6.95 -3.81 -4.01
N ALA A 31 -6.31 -3.39 -2.91
CA ALA A 31 -6.86 -2.38 -2.01
C ALA A 31 -7.03 -1.02 -2.71
N PHE A 32 -6.04 -0.58 -3.50
CA PHE A 32 -6.13 0.66 -4.28
C PHE A 32 -7.20 0.56 -5.37
N ILE A 33 -7.27 -0.54 -6.13
CA ILE A 33 -8.32 -0.76 -7.15
C ILE A 33 -9.70 -0.65 -6.51
N LYS A 34 -9.93 -1.33 -5.38
CA LYS A 34 -11.19 -1.23 -4.64
C LYS A 34 -11.48 0.21 -4.22
N THR A 35 -10.52 0.88 -3.59
CA THR A 35 -10.69 2.26 -3.12
C THR A 35 -11.02 3.21 -4.25
N PHE A 36 -10.30 3.15 -5.37
CA PHE A 36 -10.56 4.02 -6.52
C PHE A 36 -11.89 3.69 -7.21
N THR A 37 -12.28 2.42 -7.24
CA THR A 37 -13.58 2.01 -7.75
C THR A 37 -14.72 2.57 -6.89
N ASP A 38 -14.59 2.47 -5.58
CA ASP A 38 -15.57 3.01 -4.64
C ASP A 38 -15.67 4.54 -4.75
N LEU A 39 -14.53 5.24 -4.87
CA LEU A 39 -14.52 6.69 -5.09
C LEU A 39 -15.15 7.10 -6.40
N LYS A 40 -14.84 6.40 -7.51
CA LYS A 40 -15.43 6.66 -8.83
C LYS A 40 -16.95 6.51 -8.84
N ASN A 41 -17.46 5.54 -8.10
CA ASN A 41 -18.89 5.24 -8.03
C ASN A 41 -19.62 6.07 -6.95
N ASN A 42 -18.96 7.04 -6.33
CA ASN A 42 -19.48 7.80 -5.18
C ASN A 42 -19.98 6.90 -4.04
N ASN A 43 -19.50 5.67 -3.99
CA ASN A 43 -19.79 4.78 -2.88
C ASN A 43 -19.13 5.36 -1.63
N SER A 44 -19.93 5.45 -0.57
CA SER A 44 -19.35 5.78 0.74
C SER A 44 -18.29 4.74 1.07
N ILE A 45 -17.06 5.18 1.31
CA ILE A 45 -15.95 4.32 1.80
C ILE A 45 -16.33 3.68 3.15
N ILE A 46 -17.56 3.91 3.65
CA ILE A 46 -17.97 3.74 5.03
C ILE A 46 -18.85 2.50 5.27
N ASN A 47 -18.51 1.39 4.73
CA ASN A 47 -18.89 0.13 5.37
C ASN A 47 -17.73 -0.42 6.23
N LEU A 48 -16.97 0.49 6.84
CA LEU A 48 -15.91 0.13 7.76
C LEU A 48 -16.51 -0.38 9.08
N LYS A 49 -16.06 -1.55 9.51
CA LYS A 49 -16.39 -2.05 10.84
C LYS A 49 -15.66 -1.20 11.88
N THR A 50 -16.41 -0.53 12.71
CA THR A 50 -15.87 0.33 13.76
C THR A 50 -16.30 -0.16 15.14
N ARG A 51 -15.44 0.01 16.11
CA ARG A 51 -15.76 -0.14 17.54
C ARG A 51 -15.20 1.03 18.34
N GLU A 52 -15.80 1.31 19.46
CA GLU A 52 -15.30 2.27 20.42
C GLU A 52 -14.41 1.54 21.43
N LEU A 53 -13.27 2.12 21.74
CA LEU A 53 -12.33 1.62 22.73
C LEU A 53 -12.72 2.14 24.12
N ASP A 54 -12.20 1.52 25.18
CA ASP A 54 -12.48 1.90 26.57
C ASP A 54 -12.08 3.34 26.90
N ASN A 55 -11.12 3.89 26.17
CA ASN A 55 -10.69 5.28 26.28
C ASN A 55 -11.52 6.27 25.42
N GLY A 56 -12.59 5.81 24.79
CA GLY A 56 -13.47 6.62 23.94
C GLY A 56 -12.96 6.83 22.49
N GLN A 57 -11.77 6.31 22.13
CA GLN A 57 -11.29 6.40 20.74
C GLN A 57 -12.07 5.47 19.81
N LEU A 58 -12.24 5.91 18.57
CA LEU A 58 -12.80 5.08 17.51
C LEU A 58 -11.70 4.19 16.92
N SER A 59 -11.95 2.89 16.87
CA SER A 59 -11.12 1.91 16.16
C SER A 59 -11.83 1.46 14.88
N VAL A 60 -11.06 1.36 13.80
CA VAL A 60 -11.52 0.91 12.49
C VAL A 60 -10.82 -0.39 12.14
N ASN A 61 -11.58 -1.47 11.91
CA ASN A 61 -11.01 -2.75 11.48
C ASN A 61 -10.56 -2.66 10.03
N VAL A 62 -9.32 -3.02 9.76
CA VAL A 62 -8.71 -3.01 8.43
C VAL A 62 -8.29 -4.40 7.93
N VAL A 63 -8.06 -5.35 8.84
CA VAL A 63 -7.80 -6.77 8.50
C VAL A 63 -8.70 -7.64 9.40
N PRO A 64 -9.38 -8.63 8.86
CA PRO A 64 -9.50 -9.01 7.44
C PRO A 64 -10.42 -8.05 6.67
N SER A 65 -10.01 -7.64 5.47
CA SER A 65 -10.79 -6.81 4.55
C SER A 65 -11.45 -7.65 3.43
N SER A 66 -10.93 -8.83 3.19
CA SER A 66 -11.36 -9.73 2.13
C SER A 66 -11.54 -11.17 2.63
N ILE A 67 -12.14 -12.01 1.79
CA ILE A 67 -12.22 -13.47 2.05
C ILE A 67 -10.83 -14.10 2.02
N TRP A 68 -9.92 -13.57 1.19
CA TRP A 68 -8.56 -14.05 1.09
C TRP A 68 -7.75 -13.78 2.34
N ASP A 69 -7.94 -12.59 2.95
CA ASP A 69 -7.31 -12.29 4.25
C ASP A 69 -7.73 -13.32 5.31
N ARG A 70 -9.03 -13.69 5.32
CA ARG A 70 -9.53 -14.67 6.28
C ARG A 70 -8.95 -16.06 6.09
N LEU A 71 -8.69 -16.44 4.83
CA LEU A 71 -8.14 -17.77 4.51
C LEU A 71 -6.62 -17.82 4.75
N ILE A 72 -5.89 -16.81 4.29
CA ILE A 72 -4.42 -16.81 4.31
C ILE A 72 -3.89 -16.30 5.65
N LEU A 73 -4.56 -15.31 6.24
CA LEU A 73 -4.20 -14.69 7.51
C LEU A 73 -5.18 -15.10 8.63
N SER A 74 -5.53 -16.38 8.67
CA SER A 74 -6.49 -16.89 9.66
C SER A 74 -6.10 -16.50 11.09
N GLY A 75 -7.03 -15.87 11.83
CA GLY A 75 -6.80 -15.41 13.19
C GLY A 75 -6.06 -14.07 13.33
N VAL A 76 -5.57 -13.50 12.22
CA VAL A 76 -4.93 -12.17 12.24
C VAL A 76 -5.99 -11.10 12.11
N THR A 77 -5.94 -10.11 13.01
CA THR A 77 -6.77 -8.90 12.94
C THR A 77 -5.88 -7.66 13.06
N ALA A 78 -6.23 -6.61 12.32
CA ALA A 78 -5.59 -5.32 12.45
C ALA A 78 -6.64 -4.21 12.50
N GLU A 79 -6.39 -3.22 13.34
CA GLU A 79 -7.25 -2.06 13.53
C GLU A 79 -6.43 -0.78 13.46
N VAL A 80 -7.04 0.27 12.93
CA VAL A 80 -6.50 1.63 12.99
C VAL A 80 -7.24 2.39 14.10
N TRP A 81 -6.51 2.81 15.11
CA TRP A 81 -7.03 3.68 16.14
C TRP A 81 -7.01 5.11 15.66
N MET A 82 -8.18 5.70 15.54
CA MET A 82 -8.32 7.06 15.03
C MET A 82 -7.86 8.07 16.08
N GLN A 83 -7.57 9.29 15.62
CA GLN A 83 -7.26 10.40 16.54
C GLN A 83 -8.44 10.65 17.49
N PRO A 84 -8.20 11.19 18.70
CA PRO A 84 -9.24 11.35 19.72
C PRO A 84 -10.47 12.16 19.29
N GLU A 85 -10.29 13.13 18.36
CA GLU A 85 -11.37 13.96 17.84
C GLU A 85 -12.25 13.25 16.79
N VAL A 86 -11.85 12.06 16.34
CA VAL A 86 -12.58 11.30 15.31
C VAL A 86 -13.61 10.39 15.95
N ASN A 87 -14.86 10.53 15.50
CA ASN A 87 -15.98 9.72 15.91
C ASN A 87 -16.77 9.19 14.70
N ARG A 88 -17.79 8.38 14.91
CA ARG A 88 -18.58 7.77 13.82
C ARG A 88 -19.23 8.81 12.91
N ASN A 89 -19.61 9.98 13.43
CA ASN A 89 -20.31 11.00 12.64
C ASN A 89 -19.36 11.79 11.73
N ASN A 90 -18.10 11.95 12.11
CA ASN A 90 -17.11 12.71 11.35
C ASN A 90 -16.03 11.86 10.67
N LEU A 91 -16.02 10.55 10.90
CA LEU A 91 -15.01 9.60 10.31
C LEU A 91 -14.82 9.82 8.81
N ASN A 92 -15.90 10.07 8.09
CA ASN A 92 -15.84 10.34 6.64
C ASN A 92 -14.94 11.50 6.25
N ASN A 93 -14.79 12.49 7.11
CA ASN A 93 -13.96 13.66 6.82
C ASN A 93 -12.46 13.35 6.94
N TYR A 94 -12.11 12.26 7.64
CA TYR A 94 -10.74 11.84 7.88
C TYR A 94 -10.28 10.71 6.97
N VAL A 95 -11.22 9.92 6.43
CA VAL A 95 -10.89 8.81 5.52
C VAL A 95 -10.70 9.33 4.10
N ALA A 96 -9.58 8.95 3.48
CA ALA A 96 -9.23 9.28 2.10
C ALA A 96 -9.29 10.79 1.77
N LYS A 97 -8.99 11.64 2.72
CA LYS A 97 -9.07 13.10 2.63
C LYS A 97 -8.38 13.65 1.38
N HIS A 98 -7.16 13.18 1.09
CA HIS A 98 -6.41 13.64 -0.09
C HIS A 98 -7.10 13.24 -1.41
N LEU A 99 -7.70 12.06 -1.46
CA LEU A 99 -8.38 11.59 -2.67
C LEU A 99 -9.70 12.33 -2.93
N LYS A 100 -10.31 12.89 -1.89
CA LYS A 100 -11.52 13.72 -1.98
C LYS A 100 -11.25 15.18 -2.35
N THR A 101 -9.99 15.64 -2.24
CA THR A 101 -9.64 16.99 -2.67
C THR A 101 -9.68 17.09 -4.18
N PRO A 102 -10.36 18.09 -4.78
CA PRO A 102 -10.37 18.30 -6.21
C PRO A 102 -8.96 18.39 -6.79
N ILE A 103 -8.78 17.85 -8.01
CA ILE A 103 -7.45 17.81 -8.67
C ILE A 103 -6.86 19.23 -8.82
N SER A 104 -7.70 20.21 -9.13
CA SER A 104 -7.31 21.62 -9.27
C SER A 104 -6.73 22.24 -7.99
N GLY A 105 -7.05 21.68 -6.82
CA GLY A 105 -6.52 22.13 -5.53
C GLY A 105 -5.28 21.36 -5.06
N ARG A 106 -4.83 20.34 -5.82
CA ARG A 106 -3.68 19.52 -5.44
C ARG A 106 -2.39 20.11 -6.01
N LYS A 107 -1.42 20.35 -5.15
CA LYS A 107 -0.07 20.73 -5.58
C LYS A 107 0.75 19.47 -5.84
N GLY A 108 1.21 19.29 -7.09
CA GLY A 108 2.13 18.22 -7.44
C GLY A 108 3.52 18.44 -6.83
N LYS A 109 4.21 17.35 -6.50
CA LYS A 109 5.59 17.33 -6.02
C LYS A 109 6.32 16.16 -6.62
N VAL A 110 7.65 16.21 -6.57
CA VAL A 110 8.52 15.08 -6.88
C VAL A 110 9.03 14.49 -5.57
N ALA A 111 8.86 13.20 -5.39
CA ALA A 111 9.42 12.45 -4.27
C ALA A 111 10.62 11.62 -4.72
N LEU A 112 11.69 11.67 -3.95
CA LEU A 112 12.77 10.68 -4.02
C LEU A 112 12.49 9.59 -2.99
N VAL A 113 12.34 8.36 -3.47
CA VAL A 113 12.22 7.17 -2.62
C VAL A 113 13.54 6.42 -2.65
N LEU A 114 14.16 6.26 -1.50
CA LEU A 114 15.34 5.41 -1.32
C LEU A 114 14.86 4.02 -0.89
N GLY A 115 14.94 3.07 -1.81
CA GLY A 115 14.40 1.74 -1.59
C GLY A 115 15.06 1.00 -0.42
N ALA A 116 14.25 0.31 0.37
CA ALA A 116 14.73 -0.56 1.44
C ALA A 116 15.46 -1.79 0.89
N GLY A 117 16.44 -2.29 1.65
CA GLY A 117 17.25 -3.45 1.26
C GLY A 117 16.74 -4.79 1.76
N ASN A 118 15.95 -4.80 2.83
CA ASN A 118 15.55 -6.03 3.54
C ASN A 118 14.35 -6.75 2.92
N ILE A 119 13.33 -6.03 2.47
CA ILE A 119 12.07 -6.57 1.96
C ILE A 119 11.79 -6.01 0.56
N SER A 120 11.46 -6.88 -0.39
CA SER A 120 11.34 -6.52 -1.80
C SER A 120 10.10 -5.66 -2.12
N SER A 121 9.04 -5.75 -1.33
CA SER A 121 7.81 -4.97 -1.55
C SER A 121 7.85 -3.56 -0.98
N ILE A 122 8.76 -3.23 -0.07
CA ILE A 122 8.76 -1.91 0.60
C ILE A 122 8.94 -0.79 -0.42
N ALA A 123 9.95 -0.89 -1.28
CA ALA A 123 10.22 0.15 -2.27
C ALA A 123 9.02 0.48 -3.19
N PRO A 124 8.35 -0.49 -3.84
CA PRO A 124 7.15 -0.18 -4.62
C PRO A 124 5.95 0.28 -3.78
N LEU A 125 5.80 -0.21 -2.54
CA LEU A 125 4.72 0.27 -1.66
C LEU A 125 4.92 1.72 -1.22
N ASP A 126 6.14 2.13 -0.94
CA ASP A 126 6.48 3.54 -0.66
C ASP A 126 6.20 4.43 -1.88
N CYS A 127 6.49 3.93 -3.10
CA CYS A 127 6.10 4.64 -4.32
C CYS A 127 4.58 4.80 -4.42
N PHE A 128 3.80 3.77 -4.12
CA PHE A 128 2.33 3.85 -4.13
C PHE A 128 1.81 4.85 -3.10
N GLN A 129 2.40 4.90 -1.91
CA GLN A 129 2.05 5.91 -0.92
C GLN A 129 2.25 7.32 -1.49
N LYS A 130 3.41 7.61 -2.07
CA LYS A 130 3.70 8.92 -2.65
C LYS A 130 2.79 9.27 -3.83
N LEU A 131 2.59 8.33 -4.74
CA LEU A 131 1.74 8.52 -5.91
C LEU A 131 0.28 8.73 -5.53
N PHE A 132 -0.29 7.80 -4.77
CA PHE A 132 -1.74 7.70 -4.59
C PHE A 132 -2.26 8.43 -3.36
N LEU A 133 -1.48 8.52 -2.29
CA LEU A 133 -1.92 9.18 -1.05
C LEU A 133 -1.38 10.61 -0.91
N GLU A 134 -0.23 10.91 -1.51
CA GLU A 134 0.41 12.22 -1.36
C GLU A 134 0.42 13.05 -2.65
N ASN A 135 -0.11 12.52 -3.76
CA ASN A 135 -0.16 13.19 -5.06
C ASN A 135 1.21 13.68 -5.56
N GLN A 136 2.22 12.81 -5.51
CA GLN A 136 3.58 13.11 -5.91
C GLN A 136 4.01 12.15 -7.03
N VAL A 137 4.79 12.65 -8.00
CA VAL A 137 5.52 11.77 -8.92
C VAL A 137 6.79 11.27 -8.24
N VAL A 138 7.29 10.10 -8.63
CA VAL A 138 8.32 9.41 -7.86
C VAL A 138 9.54 9.09 -8.71
N LEU A 139 10.72 9.41 -8.18
CA LEU A 139 11.97 8.80 -8.54
C LEU A 139 12.33 7.76 -7.48
N LEU A 140 12.31 6.48 -7.86
CA LEU A 140 12.74 5.37 -7.01
C LEU A 140 14.21 5.05 -7.30
N LYS A 141 15.07 5.19 -6.31
CA LYS A 141 16.44 4.67 -6.31
C LYS A 141 16.45 3.35 -5.53
N LEU A 142 16.74 2.25 -6.20
CA LEU A 142 16.80 0.93 -5.56
C LEU A 142 17.97 0.85 -4.58
N ASN A 143 17.79 0.04 -3.54
CA ASN A 143 18.90 -0.33 -2.68
C ASN A 143 19.84 -1.26 -3.45
N PRO A 144 21.17 -1.11 -3.37
CA PRO A 144 22.12 -1.98 -4.08
C PRO A 144 21.91 -3.49 -3.84
N VAL A 145 21.48 -3.89 -2.65
CA VAL A 145 21.19 -5.32 -2.38
C VAL A 145 19.94 -5.84 -3.10
N ASN A 146 19.10 -4.95 -3.61
CA ASN A 146 17.88 -5.26 -4.34
C ASN A 146 17.93 -4.85 -5.82
N ASP A 147 19.11 -4.54 -6.37
CA ASP A 147 19.28 -4.14 -7.78
C ASP A 147 18.76 -5.20 -8.77
N TYR A 148 18.73 -6.47 -8.38
CA TYR A 148 18.14 -7.56 -9.16
C TYR A 148 16.64 -7.38 -9.41
N LEU A 149 15.95 -6.56 -8.61
CA LEU A 149 14.51 -6.26 -8.79
C LEU A 149 14.26 -5.27 -9.94
N PHE A 150 15.29 -4.57 -10.43
CA PHE A 150 15.14 -3.50 -11.42
C PHE A 150 14.29 -3.91 -12.62
N GLU A 151 14.67 -4.99 -13.31
CA GLU A 151 13.96 -5.47 -14.50
C GLU A 151 12.52 -5.90 -14.17
N HIS A 152 12.34 -6.57 -13.02
CA HIS A 152 11.03 -7.02 -12.59
C HIS A 152 10.10 -5.86 -12.25
N LEU A 153 10.59 -4.86 -11.54
CA LEU A 153 9.79 -3.68 -11.17
C LEU A 153 9.49 -2.81 -12.40
N ASN A 154 10.44 -2.64 -13.32
CA ASN A 154 10.18 -1.93 -14.57
C ASN A 154 9.05 -2.61 -15.36
N PHE A 155 9.06 -3.95 -15.44
CA PHE A 155 8.01 -4.69 -16.14
C PHE A 155 6.65 -4.57 -15.45
N VAL A 156 6.60 -4.80 -14.13
CA VAL A 156 5.33 -4.82 -13.38
C VAL A 156 4.73 -3.42 -13.23
N LEU A 157 5.56 -2.39 -13.10
CA LEU A 157 5.16 -1.00 -12.89
C LEU A 157 5.17 -0.17 -14.17
N ASP A 158 5.36 -0.81 -15.33
CA ASP A 158 5.34 -0.15 -16.64
C ASP A 158 4.15 0.80 -16.84
N PRO A 159 2.91 0.46 -16.43
CA PRO A 159 1.79 1.40 -16.57
C PRO A 159 2.00 2.75 -15.87
N LEU A 160 2.78 2.81 -14.79
CA LEU A 160 3.11 4.06 -14.08
C LEU A 160 4.33 4.76 -14.70
N ILE A 161 5.28 3.97 -15.20
CA ILE A 161 6.49 4.46 -15.85
C ILE A 161 6.14 5.10 -17.20
N SER A 162 5.34 4.43 -18.01
CA SER A 162 4.93 4.87 -19.35
C SER A 162 4.19 6.20 -19.35
N ILE A 163 3.43 6.51 -18.30
CA ILE A 163 2.76 7.81 -18.14
C ILE A 163 3.63 8.86 -17.42
N GLY A 164 4.88 8.53 -17.10
CA GLY A 164 5.86 9.46 -16.54
C GLY A 164 5.67 9.82 -15.06
N VAL A 165 4.87 9.06 -14.29
CA VAL A 165 4.67 9.35 -12.87
C VAL A 165 5.64 8.60 -11.96
N LEU A 166 6.31 7.58 -12.48
CA LEU A 166 7.34 6.80 -11.79
C LEU A 166 8.57 6.66 -12.67
N GLN A 167 9.74 6.84 -12.09
CA GLN A 167 11.02 6.47 -12.69
C GLN A 167 11.81 5.64 -11.70
N ILE A 168 12.46 4.57 -12.18
CA ILE A 168 13.27 3.66 -11.35
C ILE A 168 14.72 3.73 -11.80
N THR A 169 15.64 3.78 -10.83
CA THR A 169 17.09 3.75 -11.06
C THR A 169 17.77 2.83 -10.05
N LYS A 170 18.97 2.34 -10.45
CA LYS A 170 19.88 1.57 -9.59
C LYS A 170 20.80 2.48 -8.82
#